data_fa04a7e8bb48b4f8522ec166defdbdfe
#
_entry.id   fa04a7e8bb48b4f8522ec166defdbdfe
#
_cell.length_a   1.000
_cell.length_b   1.000
_cell.length_c   1.000
_cell.angle_alpha   90.00
_cell.angle_beta   90.00
_cell.angle_gamma   90.00
#
_symmetry.space_group_name_H-M   'P 1'
#
loop_
_entity.id
_entity.type
_entity.pdbx_description
1 polymer ?
#
loop_
_entity_poly.entity_id
_entity_poly.type
_entity_poly.pdbx_seq_one_letter_code
_entity_poly.pdbx_strand_id
1 'polypeptide(L)'
;VTNAQYGEFLNAKAATDSYGLYDTSMATSGITRSGSAGSYSYSVTGALANRPVVYASWYDAARFANWLLNGQGNGDTETGAYTLNGTTNAIINVNPGAAVYIPTENEWYKAAYYNGASHAYSLYPNGQNTIATADANYGWSVGSSTDVGSYASDPSYYGTLDQAGNVKEWTDTYLPGSGMVIRGGSWAEFDINLRASFSTYSGSGFASSDRGFRLAAVPEPSALVPTLLFSAGLVARRKR
;
A
#
# COMPACT_ATOMS: atom_id res chain seq x y z
N VAL A 1 -1.50 2.58 2.91
CA VAL A 1 -2.63 3.49 2.62
C VAL A 1 -3.34 3.82 3.92
N THR A 2 -3.62 5.11 4.16
CA THR A 2 -4.27 5.59 5.40
C THR A 2 -5.79 5.66 5.27
N ASN A 3 -6.46 5.78 6.41
CA ASN A 3 -7.91 6.03 6.44
C ASN A 3 -8.29 7.32 5.69
N ALA A 4 -7.46 8.38 5.79
CA ALA A 4 -7.71 9.62 5.06
C ALA A 4 -7.70 9.41 3.55
N GLN A 5 -6.68 8.72 3.02
CA GLN A 5 -6.57 8.43 1.59
C GLN A 5 -7.70 7.52 1.10
N TYR A 6 -8.04 6.51 1.90
CA TYR A 6 -9.12 5.59 1.54
C TYR A 6 -10.51 6.25 1.66
N GLY A 7 -10.70 7.15 2.62
CA GLY A 7 -11.92 7.95 2.75
C GLY A 7 -12.14 8.88 1.55
N GLU A 8 -11.07 9.46 1.00
CA GLU A 8 -11.14 10.23 -0.26
C GLU A 8 -11.59 9.34 -1.43
N PHE A 9 -11.01 8.16 -1.57
CA PHE A 9 -11.40 7.17 -2.58
C PHE A 9 -12.87 6.77 -2.45
N LEU A 10 -13.36 6.48 -1.25
CA LEU A 10 -14.76 6.14 -1.01
C LEU A 10 -15.70 7.28 -1.41
N ASN A 11 -15.38 8.52 -1.05
CA ASN A 11 -16.19 9.69 -1.44
C ASN A 11 -16.20 9.93 -2.96
N ALA A 12 -15.12 9.57 -3.64
CA ALA A 12 -15.04 9.68 -5.09
C ALA A 12 -15.80 8.56 -5.82
N LYS A 13 -15.82 7.33 -5.29
CA LYS A 13 -16.22 6.13 -6.04
C LYS A 13 -17.38 5.34 -5.46
N ALA A 14 -17.71 5.52 -4.19
CA ALA A 14 -18.65 4.66 -3.47
C ALA A 14 -19.98 5.35 -3.10
N ALA A 15 -20.45 6.33 -3.89
CA ALA A 15 -21.76 6.95 -3.66
C ALA A 15 -22.91 5.93 -3.72
N THR A 16 -22.80 4.90 -4.56
CA THR A 16 -23.71 3.73 -4.63
C THR A 16 -23.11 2.51 -3.96
N ASP A 17 -21.77 2.44 -3.91
CA ASP A 17 -20.97 1.35 -3.35
C ASP A 17 -21.28 -0.03 -3.95
N SER A 18 -21.39 -0.08 -5.28
CA SER A 18 -21.76 -1.29 -6.03
C SER A 18 -20.77 -2.45 -5.88
N TYR A 19 -19.54 -2.16 -5.51
CA TYR A 19 -18.48 -3.16 -5.33
C TYR A 19 -18.19 -3.50 -3.87
N GLY A 20 -18.92 -2.86 -2.91
CA GLY A 20 -18.70 -3.09 -1.49
C GLY A 20 -17.35 -2.60 -0.99
N LEU A 21 -16.88 -1.45 -1.52
CA LEU A 21 -15.60 -0.83 -1.14
C LEU A 21 -15.55 -0.43 0.34
N TYR A 22 -16.72 -0.22 0.94
CA TYR A 22 -16.87 0.11 2.35
C TYR A 22 -17.41 -1.09 3.12
N ASP A 23 -16.60 -1.67 4.00
CA ASP A 23 -17.07 -2.58 5.03
C ASP A 23 -17.60 -1.79 6.25
N THR A 24 -18.76 -2.15 6.78
CA THR A 24 -19.38 -1.45 7.93
C THR A 24 -18.49 -1.49 9.18
N SER A 25 -17.60 -2.47 9.31
CA SER A 25 -16.62 -2.56 10.39
C SER A 25 -15.57 -1.45 10.34
N MET A 26 -15.38 -0.79 9.17
CA MET A 26 -14.50 0.39 9.05
C MET A 26 -14.91 1.52 9.99
N ALA A 27 -16.19 1.57 10.41
CA ALA A 27 -16.68 2.55 11.39
C ALA A 27 -15.92 2.46 12.73
N THR A 28 -15.51 1.27 13.13
CA THR A 28 -14.72 1.06 14.36
C THR A 28 -13.25 1.43 14.20
N SER A 29 -12.80 1.57 12.95
CA SER A 29 -11.40 1.85 12.59
C SER A 29 -11.18 3.28 12.05
N GLY A 30 -12.24 4.10 11.99
CA GLY A 30 -12.13 5.51 11.73
C GLY A 30 -12.82 6.03 10.46
N ILE A 31 -13.51 5.20 9.67
CA ILE A 31 -14.26 5.64 8.49
C ILE A 31 -15.75 5.32 8.68
N THR A 32 -16.61 6.32 8.75
CA THR A 32 -18.05 6.16 8.91
C THR A 32 -18.79 6.54 7.64
N ARG A 33 -19.82 5.77 7.28
CA ARG A 33 -20.70 6.02 6.15
C ARG A 33 -22.03 6.63 6.62
N SER A 34 -22.54 7.60 5.87
CA SER A 34 -23.88 8.19 6.04
C SER A 34 -24.62 8.28 4.71
N GLY A 35 -25.93 8.56 4.76
CA GLY A 35 -26.77 8.63 3.56
C GLY A 35 -27.37 7.28 3.16
N SER A 36 -27.76 7.18 1.90
CA SER A 36 -28.35 5.98 1.27
C SER A 36 -27.67 5.68 -0.06
N ALA A 37 -27.92 4.49 -0.61
CA ALA A 37 -27.34 4.08 -1.89
C ALA A 37 -27.64 5.12 -3.00
N GLY A 38 -26.62 5.55 -3.70
CA GLY A 38 -26.63 6.61 -4.69
C GLY A 38 -26.24 7.99 -4.13
N SER A 39 -26.20 8.14 -2.78
CA SER A 39 -25.84 9.39 -2.08
C SER A 39 -25.02 9.15 -0.81
N TYR A 40 -24.32 8.01 -0.73
CA TYR A 40 -23.41 7.76 0.40
C TYR A 40 -22.31 8.81 0.46
N SER A 41 -21.99 9.21 1.69
CA SER A 41 -20.81 10.02 2.02
C SER A 41 -20.02 9.38 3.16
N TYR A 42 -18.73 9.63 3.19
CA TYR A 42 -17.81 8.99 4.10
C TYR A 42 -17.04 10.05 4.88
N SER A 43 -17.03 9.92 6.20
CA SER A 43 -16.30 10.80 7.10
C SER A 43 -15.17 10.02 7.78
N VAL A 44 -14.01 10.64 7.89
CA VAL A 44 -12.84 10.07 8.57
C VAL A 44 -12.66 10.75 9.92
N THR A 45 -12.57 9.97 10.99
CA THR A 45 -12.26 10.48 12.32
C THR A 45 -10.85 11.04 12.35
N GLY A 46 -10.70 12.34 12.67
CA GLY A 46 -9.41 13.04 12.58
C GLY A 46 -8.29 12.36 13.36
N ALA A 47 -8.55 11.87 14.58
CA ALA A 47 -7.58 11.15 15.40
C ALA A 47 -7.15 9.78 14.82
N LEU A 48 -7.85 9.26 13.82
CA LEU A 48 -7.58 7.97 13.17
C LEU A 48 -7.22 8.13 11.68
N ALA A 49 -7.14 9.39 11.21
CA ALA A 49 -6.95 9.68 9.80
C ALA A 49 -5.63 9.12 9.23
N ASN A 50 -4.58 9.13 10.03
CA ASN A 50 -3.25 8.64 9.64
C ASN A 50 -3.03 7.15 9.96
N ARG A 51 -3.99 6.46 10.55
CA ARG A 51 -3.86 5.00 10.74
C ARG A 51 -4.04 4.29 9.41
N PRO A 52 -3.43 3.09 9.25
CA PRO A 52 -3.65 2.28 8.06
C PRO A 52 -5.13 1.93 7.93
N VAL A 53 -5.64 1.97 6.71
CA VAL A 53 -6.96 1.43 6.41
C VAL A 53 -6.96 -0.08 6.65
N VAL A 54 -8.02 -0.57 7.28
CA VAL A 54 -8.27 -1.99 7.53
C VAL A 54 -9.67 -2.36 7.04
N TYR A 55 -10.00 -3.64 7.03
CA TYR A 55 -11.23 -4.16 6.43
C TYR A 55 -11.35 -3.90 4.92
N ALA A 56 -10.22 -3.70 4.23
CA ALA A 56 -10.14 -3.67 2.78
C ALA A 56 -9.74 -5.05 2.24
N SER A 57 -10.49 -5.57 1.28
CA SER A 57 -10.13 -6.78 0.56
C SER A 57 -8.98 -6.52 -0.44
N TRP A 58 -8.43 -7.58 -1.02
CA TRP A 58 -7.46 -7.43 -2.11
C TRP A 58 -8.08 -6.71 -3.33
N TYR A 59 -9.36 -6.97 -3.63
CA TYR A 59 -10.05 -6.30 -4.74
C TYR A 59 -10.28 -4.81 -4.49
N ASP A 60 -10.50 -4.42 -3.24
CA ASP A 60 -10.63 -3.02 -2.86
C ASP A 60 -9.29 -2.30 -3.02
N ALA A 61 -8.20 -2.97 -2.62
CA ALA A 61 -6.83 -2.47 -2.84
C ALA A 61 -6.50 -2.35 -4.33
N ALA A 62 -6.92 -3.31 -5.17
CA ALA A 62 -6.74 -3.27 -6.62
C ALA A 62 -7.55 -2.13 -7.26
N ARG A 63 -8.81 -1.90 -6.83
CA ARG A 63 -9.62 -0.76 -7.26
C ARG A 63 -9.03 0.58 -6.84
N PHE A 64 -8.48 0.64 -5.64
CA PHE A 64 -7.76 1.83 -5.17
C PHE A 64 -6.51 2.10 -6.04
N ALA A 65 -5.75 1.07 -6.39
CA ALA A 65 -4.59 1.20 -7.29
C ALA A 65 -5.00 1.70 -8.69
N ASN A 66 -6.09 1.14 -9.26
CA ASN A 66 -6.65 1.61 -10.53
C ASN A 66 -7.06 3.07 -10.46
N TRP A 67 -7.83 3.46 -9.45
CA TRP A 67 -8.28 4.84 -9.24
C TRP A 67 -7.12 5.82 -9.14
N LEU A 68 -6.08 5.45 -8.39
CA LEU A 68 -4.89 6.27 -8.23
C LEU A 68 -4.13 6.42 -9.56
N LEU A 69 -3.92 5.32 -10.30
CA LEU A 69 -3.27 5.32 -11.60
C LEU A 69 -4.04 6.14 -12.64
N ASN A 70 -5.37 6.14 -12.57
CA ASN A 70 -6.27 6.87 -13.47
C ASN A 70 -6.51 8.33 -13.03
N GLY A 71 -5.66 8.90 -12.17
CA GLY A 71 -5.66 10.31 -11.80
C GLY A 71 -6.65 10.70 -10.71
N GLN A 72 -7.12 9.73 -9.93
CA GLN A 72 -8.05 9.94 -8.79
C GLN A 72 -9.42 10.54 -9.21
N GLY A 73 -10.14 11.19 -8.30
CA GLY A 73 -11.43 11.80 -8.61
C GLY A 73 -12.38 10.84 -9.34
N ASN A 74 -12.73 11.15 -10.59
CA ASN A 74 -13.59 10.32 -11.43
C ASN A 74 -12.87 9.15 -12.11
N GLY A 75 -11.58 8.95 -11.84
CA GLY A 75 -10.76 7.88 -12.43
C GLY A 75 -11.45 6.51 -12.33
N ASP A 76 -11.26 5.68 -13.36
CA ASP A 76 -11.84 4.34 -13.42
C ASP A 76 -11.25 3.43 -12.34
N THR A 77 -12.07 2.56 -11.77
CA THR A 77 -11.67 1.56 -10.77
C THR A 77 -11.56 0.15 -11.34
N GLU A 78 -12.08 -0.10 -12.54
CA GLU A 78 -12.19 -1.44 -13.10
C GLU A 78 -11.09 -1.77 -14.12
N THR A 79 -10.42 -0.75 -14.64
CA THR A 79 -9.27 -0.88 -15.56
C THR A 79 -8.13 0.03 -15.13
N GLY A 80 -6.90 -0.32 -15.49
CA GLY A 80 -5.68 0.42 -15.11
C GLY A 80 -4.57 -0.53 -14.71
N ALA A 81 -4.16 -0.53 -13.46
CA ALA A 81 -3.20 -1.51 -12.92
C ALA A 81 -3.75 -2.94 -13.01
N TYR A 82 -5.05 -3.10 -12.90
CA TYR A 82 -5.77 -4.38 -12.96
C TYR A 82 -6.98 -4.27 -13.89
N THR A 83 -7.28 -5.33 -14.62
CA THR A 83 -8.52 -5.44 -15.41
C THR A 83 -9.53 -6.27 -14.62
N LEU A 84 -10.36 -5.60 -13.82
CA LEU A 84 -11.27 -6.23 -12.86
C LEU A 84 -12.63 -6.56 -13.48
N ASN A 85 -13.21 -5.65 -14.31
CA ASN A 85 -14.50 -5.85 -14.99
C ASN A 85 -15.63 -6.31 -14.03
N GLY A 86 -15.68 -5.73 -12.84
CA GLY A 86 -16.70 -6.04 -11.82
C GLY A 86 -16.41 -7.30 -11.00
N THR A 87 -15.34 -8.04 -11.25
CA THR A 87 -15.07 -9.27 -10.48
C THR A 87 -14.65 -8.99 -9.05
N THR A 88 -15.01 -9.91 -8.16
CA THR A 88 -14.65 -9.94 -6.73
C THR A 88 -14.19 -11.33 -6.28
N ASN A 89 -13.97 -12.27 -7.23
CA ASN A 89 -13.67 -13.67 -6.91
C ASN A 89 -12.73 -14.36 -7.90
N ALA A 90 -12.22 -13.67 -8.93
CA ALA A 90 -11.27 -14.23 -9.90
C ALA A 90 -9.82 -13.94 -9.49
N ILE A 91 -8.88 -14.74 -9.96
CA ILE A 91 -7.46 -14.43 -9.88
C ILE A 91 -7.15 -13.42 -10.98
N ILE A 92 -6.69 -12.23 -10.60
CA ILE A 92 -6.34 -11.15 -11.51
C ILE A 92 -4.86 -10.86 -11.33
N ASN A 93 -4.14 -10.73 -12.43
CA ASN A 93 -2.74 -10.31 -12.42
C ASN A 93 -2.65 -8.81 -12.73
N VAL A 94 -1.58 -8.18 -12.25
CA VAL A 94 -1.25 -6.82 -12.63
C VAL A 94 -1.04 -6.71 -14.15
N ASN A 95 -1.57 -5.66 -14.75
CA ASN A 95 -1.40 -5.39 -16.16
C ASN A 95 0.05 -4.98 -16.48
N PRO A 96 0.66 -5.47 -17.57
CA PRO A 96 2.01 -5.09 -17.97
C PRO A 96 2.17 -3.56 -18.08
N GLY A 97 3.22 -3.01 -17.47
CA GLY A 97 3.52 -1.59 -17.53
C GLY A 97 2.72 -0.71 -16.56
N ALA A 98 1.95 -1.28 -15.65
CA ALA A 98 1.27 -0.52 -14.61
C ALA A 98 2.30 0.23 -13.74
N ALA A 99 2.14 1.56 -13.61
CA ALA A 99 3.06 2.40 -12.85
C ALA A 99 2.76 2.40 -11.34
N VAL A 100 1.54 2.02 -10.94
CA VAL A 100 1.12 1.93 -9.52
C VAL A 100 0.30 0.66 -9.36
N TYR A 101 0.68 -0.20 -8.40
CA TYR A 101 0.04 -1.50 -8.19
C TYR A 101 0.30 -2.03 -6.76
N ILE A 102 -0.34 -3.12 -6.37
CA ILE A 102 -0.05 -3.84 -5.11
C ILE A 102 1.28 -4.58 -5.32
N PRO A 103 2.29 -4.43 -4.44
CA PRO A 103 3.57 -5.11 -4.65
C PRO A 103 3.39 -6.63 -4.65
N THR A 104 4.12 -7.30 -5.52
CA THR A 104 4.29 -8.76 -5.42
C THR A 104 4.94 -9.13 -4.08
N GLU A 105 4.81 -10.38 -3.66
CA GLU A 105 5.49 -10.85 -2.45
C GLU A 105 7.02 -10.62 -2.52
N ASN A 106 7.64 -10.86 -3.68
CA ASN A 106 9.08 -10.68 -3.85
C ASN A 106 9.51 -9.21 -3.73
N GLU A 107 8.74 -8.28 -4.28
CA GLU A 107 8.99 -6.85 -4.16
C GLU A 107 8.82 -6.37 -2.73
N TRP A 108 7.72 -6.78 -2.09
CA TRP A 108 7.44 -6.48 -0.69
C TRP A 108 8.56 -7.04 0.21
N TYR A 109 8.94 -8.30 0.01
CA TYR A 109 9.99 -9.01 0.74
C TYR A 109 11.35 -8.33 0.59
N LYS A 110 11.72 -7.97 -0.64
CA LYS A 110 12.97 -7.25 -0.91
C LYS A 110 12.97 -5.89 -0.23
N ALA A 111 11.90 -5.13 -0.33
CA ALA A 111 11.78 -3.81 0.30
C ALA A 111 11.91 -3.88 1.82
N ALA A 112 11.36 -4.94 2.44
CA ALA A 112 11.38 -5.14 3.88
C ALA A 112 12.73 -5.62 4.42
N TYR A 113 13.33 -6.64 3.81
CA TYR A 113 14.40 -7.42 4.46
C TYR A 113 15.75 -7.34 3.78
N TYR A 114 15.83 -6.95 2.50
CA TYR A 114 17.09 -6.94 1.78
C TYR A 114 17.93 -5.72 2.11
N ASN A 115 19.20 -5.94 2.44
CA ASN A 115 20.19 -4.89 2.63
C ASN A 115 21.13 -4.86 1.42
N GLY A 116 21.04 -3.79 0.61
CA GLY A 116 21.82 -3.63 -0.60
C GLY A 116 23.31 -3.43 -0.38
N ALA A 117 23.72 -2.97 0.81
CA ALA A 117 25.14 -2.78 1.14
C ALA A 117 25.82 -4.11 1.51
N SER A 118 25.14 -4.96 2.28
CA SER A 118 25.66 -6.29 2.67
C SER A 118 25.31 -7.40 1.70
N HIS A 119 24.42 -7.14 0.72
CA HIS A 119 23.87 -8.14 -0.20
C HIS A 119 23.19 -9.34 0.51
N ALA A 120 22.60 -9.10 1.68
CA ALA A 120 22.00 -10.11 2.53
C ALA A 120 20.58 -9.71 2.99
N TYR A 121 19.82 -10.69 3.43
CA TYR A 121 18.51 -10.48 4.04
C TYR A 121 18.61 -10.53 5.56
N SER A 122 17.98 -9.58 6.23
CA SER A 122 17.81 -9.58 7.69
C SER A 122 16.62 -10.46 8.12
N LEU A 123 16.57 -10.80 9.41
CA LEU A 123 15.43 -11.54 9.96
C LEU A 123 14.19 -10.64 10.10
N TYR A 124 14.38 -9.35 10.40
CA TYR A 124 13.32 -8.36 10.56
C TYR A 124 13.53 -7.13 9.66
N PRO A 125 12.47 -6.37 9.34
CA PRO A 125 12.57 -5.21 8.45
C PRO A 125 13.48 -4.08 8.94
N ASN A 126 13.70 -3.97 10.27
CA ASN A 126 14.66 -3.01 10.83
C ASN A 126 16.14 -3.33 10.51
N GLY A 127 16.41 -4.31 9.66
CA GLY A 127 17.76 -4.73 9.28
C GLY A 127 18.47 -5.57 10.34
N GLN A 128 17.81 -5.96 11.43
CA GLN A 128 18.38 -6.70 12.55
C GLN A 128 17.86 -8.15 12.61
N ASN A 129 18.49 -8.96 13.48
CA ASN A 129 18.05 -10.31 13.81
C ASN A 129 17.21 -10.37 15.12
N THR A 130 16.92 -9.21 15.68
CA THR A 130 16.05 -9.00 16.82
C THR A 130 15.08 -7.84 16.57
N ILE A 131 13.94 -7.84 17.23
CA ILE A 131 12.98 -6.76 17.19
C ILE A 131 12.36 -6.57 18.56
N ALA A 132 12.13 -5.32 18.95
CA ALA A 132 11.45 -4.96 20.18
C ALA A 132 10.17 -4.17 19.89
N THR A 133 9.26 -4.06 20.88
CA THR A 133 8.04 -3.24 20.73
C THR A 133 8.31 -1.74 20.64
N ALA A 134 9.56 -1.30 20.86
CA ALA A 134 10.01 0.04 20.55
C ALA A 134 10.30 0.26 19.05
N ASP A 135 10.58 -0.83 18.30
CA ASP A 135 10.96 -0.79 16.88
C ASP A 135 9.73 -0.97 15.96
N ALA A 136 8.65 -1.59 16.48
CA ALA A 136 7.45 -1.90 15.70
C ALA A 136 6.23 -2.14 16.61
N ASN A 137 5.04 -1.95 16.07
CA ASN A 137 3.78 -2.21 16.76
C ASN A 137 3.36 -3.68 16.58
N TYR A 138 3.59 -4.51 17.59
CA TYR A 138 3.21 -5.92 17.61
C TYR A 138 2.98 -6.41 19.07
N GLY A 139 2.55 -7.65 19.25
CA GLY A 139 2.43 -8.29 20.56
C GLY A 139 1.40 -7.62 21.49
N TRP A 140 0.38 -6.96 20.92
CA TRP A 140 -0.62 -6.19 21.68
C TRP A 140 -0.04 -5.04 22.51
N SER A 141 1.18 -4.60 22.21
CA SER A 141 1.88 -3.56 22.98
C SER A 141 1.10 -2.23 23.04
N VAL A 142 0.36 -1.89 21.98
CA VAL A 142 -0.54 -0.72 21.91
C VAL A 142 -2.01 -1.14 21.98
N GLY A 143 -2.34 -2.38 21.58
CA GLY A 143 -3.70 -2.90 21.56
C GLY A 143 -4.53 -2.50 20.33
N SER A 144 -3.94 -1.78 19.38
CA SER A 144 -4.56 -1.38 18.11
C SER A 144 -3.48 -0.96 17.11
N SER A 145 -3.85 -0.69 15.84
CA SER A 145 -2.92 -0.06 14.90
C SER A 145 -2.51 1.34 15.38
N THR A 146 -1.34 1.79 14.97
CA THR A 146 -0.81 3.15 15.18
C THR A 146 -0.84 3.95 13.88
N ASP A 147 -0.62 5.25 13.96
CA ASP A 147 -0.43 6.07 12.77
C ASP A 147 0.74 5.53 11.93
N VAL A 148 0.62 5.59 10.62
CA VAL A 148 1.70 5.18 9.73
C VAL A 148 2.95 6.01 10.01
N GLY A 149 4.11 5.34 10.04
CA GLY A 149 5.38 6.00 10.33
C GLY A 149 5.62 6.31 11.82
N SER A 150 4.81 5.80 12.76
CA SER A 150 5.04 5.98 14.20
C SER A 150 6.38 5.43 14.67
N TYR A 151 6.98 4.50 13.94
CA TYR A 151 8.27 3.86 14.21
C TYR A 151 9.32 4.28 13.17
N ALA A 152 9.39 5.58 12.87
CA ALA A 152 10.26 6.12 11.82
C ALA A 152 11.77 6.05 12.15
N SER A 153 12.16 5.71 13.38
CA SER A 153 13.55 5.44 13.77
C SER A 153 14.10 4.13 13.20
N ASP A 154 13.23 3.20 12.83
CA ASP A 154 13.58 1.83 12.45
C ASP A 154 13.06 1.46 11.05
N PRO A 155 13.45 2.23 10.00
CA PRO A 155 13.08 1.93 8.64
C PRO A 155 13.82 0.69 8.11
N SER A 156 13.29 0.08 7.05
CA SER A 156 14.06 -0.89 6.27
C SER A 156 15.26 -0.22 5.59
N TYR A 157 16.16 -1.01 5.02
CA TYR A 157 17.30 -0.48 4.25
C TYR A 157 16.87 0.49 3.13
N TYR A 158 15.70 0.27 2.53
CA TYR A 158 15.14 1.13 1.49
C TYR A 158 14.28 2.28 2.02
N GLY A 159 14.25 2.49 3.34
CA GLY A 159 13.47 3.56 3.95
C GLY A 159 11.97 3.29 4.05
N THR A 160 11.54 2.06 3.84
CA THR A 160 10.12 1.71 4.03
C THR A 160 9.81 1.53 5.52
N LEU A 161 8.62 1.97 5.92
CA LEU A 161 8.13 1.93 7.31
C LEU A 161 6.97 0.94 7.44
N ASP A 162 6.72 0.50 8.68
CA ASP A 162 5.57 -0.33 9.07
C ASP A 162 5.47 -1.69 8.33
N GLN A 163 6.59 -2.22 7.82
CA GLN A 163 6.65 -3.57 7.26
C GLN A 163 6.86 -4.65 8.33
N ALA A 164 7.01 -4.26 9.59
CA ALA A 164 6.97 -5.12 10.76
C ALA A 164 5.81 -4.69 11.65
N GLY A 165 4.79 -5.52 11.77
CA GLY A 165 3.62 -5.23 12.62
C GLY A 165 2.71 -4.16 12.05
N ASN A 166 2.05 -3.41 12.91
CA ASN A 166 0.98 -2.48 12.63
C ASN A 166 -0.22 -3.22 12.00
N VAL A 167 -0.27 -3.39 10.67
CA VAL A 167 -1.27 -4.24 10.00
C VAL A 167 -0.59 -5.16 9.00
N LYS A 168 -1.12 -6.37 8.85
CA LYS A 168 -0.74 -7.28 7.76
C LYS A 168 -1.08 -6.66 6.42
N GLU A 169 -0.29 -6.95 5.41
CA GLU A 169 -0.43 -6.33 4.11
C GLU A 169 -0.67 -7.33 3.00
N TRP A 170 -1.63 -7.03 2.15
CA TRP A 170 -1.85 -7.74 0.91
C TRP A 170 -0.64 -7.63 -0.01
N THR A 171 -0.32 -8.72 -0.70
CA THR A 171 0.60 -8.73 -1.84
C THR A 171 -0.13 -9.16 -3.11
N ASP A 172 0.46 -8.87 -4.27
CA ASP A 172 -0.05 -9.31 -5.58
C ASP A 172 0.52 -10.69 -5.97
N THR A 173 0.52 -11.60 -5.02
CA THR A 173 0.99 -12.98 -5.25
C THR A 173 -0.07 -13.97 -4.79
N TYR A 174 -0.60 -14.73 -5.74
CA TYR A 174 -1.55 -15.81 -5.48
C TYR A 174 -0.83 -17.15 -5.37
N LEU A 175 -1.06 -17.87 -4.28
CA LEU A 175 -0.59 -19.24 -4.08
C LEU A 175 -1.74 -20.22 -4.33
N PRO A 176 -1.66 -21.08 -5.37
CA PRO A 176 -2.71 -22.04 -5.67
C PRO A 176 -3.09 -22.92 -4.46
N GLY A 177 -4.38 -23.00 -4.18
CA GLY A 177 -4.92 -23.75 -3.05
C GLY A 177 -4.86 -23.03 -1.69
N SER A 178 -4.19 -21.89 -1.59
CA SER A 178 -4.02 -21.14 -0.32
C SER A 178 -4.61 -19.72 -0.36
N GLY A 179 -4.52 -19.02 -1.50
CA GLY A 179 -5.02 -17.65 -1.67
C GLY A 179 -3.92 -16.62 -1.90
N MET A 180 -4.23 -15.34 -1.66
CA MET A 180 -3.28 -14.24 -1.75
C MET A 180 -2.31 -14.27 -0.59
N VAL A 181 -1.03 -14.09 -0.86
CA VAL A 181 0.02 -13.99 0.16
C VAL A 181 -0.10 -12.68 0.92
N ILE A 182 0.11 -12.75 2.23
CA ILE A 182 0.02 -11.63 3.16
C ILE A 182 1.30 -11.61 3.98
N ARG A 183 1.84 -10.40 4.22
CA ARG A 183 3.12 -10.20 4.87
C ARG A 183 3.05 -9.20 6.02
N GLY A 184 4.12 -9.17 6.84
CA GLY A 184 4.44 -8.12 7.81
C GLY A 184 4.00 -8.39 9.24
N GLY A 185 3.01 -9.27 9.45
CA GLY A 185 2.38 -9.42 10.76
C GLY A 185 1.56 -8.18 11.16
N SER A 186 0.94 -8.19 12.34
CA SER A 186 0.09 -7.10 12.81
C SER A 186 0.34 -6.76 14.28
N TRP A 187 -0.29 -5.69 14.75
CA TRP A 187 -0.28 -5.26 16.15
C TRP A 187 -0.75 -6.35 17.13
N ALA A 188 -1.57 -7.30 16.66
CA ALA A 188 -2.14 -8.39 17.44
C ALA A 188 -1.31 -9.68 17.42
N GLU A 189 -0.24 -9.74 16.63
CA GLU A 189 0.58 -10.94 16.44
C GLU A 189 1.94 -10.80 17.11
N PHE A 190 2.68 -11.92 17.23
CA PHE A 190 3.97 -11.97 17.91
C PHE A 190 5.14 -11.73 16.94
N ASP A 191 6.36 -11.56 17.49
CA ASP A 191 7.58 -11.31 16.73
C ASP A 191 7.84 -12.34 15.63
N ILE A 192 7.49 -13.60 15.84
CA ILE A 192 7.65 -14.67 14.85
C ILE A 192 6.88 -14.39 13.55
N ASN A 193 5.75 -13.68 13.64
CA ASN A 193 4.90 -13.34 12.50
C ASN A 193 5.47 -12.17 11.67
N LEU A 194 6.48 -11.47 12.20
CA LEU A 194 7.13 -10.34 11.55
C LEU A 194 8.40 -10.76 10.79
N ARG A 195 8.82 -12.02 10.90
CA ARG A 195 10.08 -12.55 10.35
C ARG A 195 10.02 -12.69 8.83
N ALA A 196 11.18 -12.56 8.20
CA ALA A 196 11.36 -12.81 6.79
C ALA A 196 10.85 -14.18 6.33
N SER A 197 10.97 -15.20 7.18
CA SER A 197 10.50 -16.56 6.90
C SER A 197 8.99 -16.76 7.04
N PHE A 198 8.26 -15.76 7.58
CA PHE A 198 6.82 -15.90 7.85
C PHE A 198 5.99 -15.26 6.75
N SER A 199 5.00 -15.98 6.27
CA SER A 199 3.89 -15.47 5.45
C SER A 199 2.60 -16.16 5.87
N THR A 200 1.48 -15.50 5.61
CA THR A 200 0.16 -16.09 5.75
C THR A 200 -0.64 -15.90 4.45
N TYR A 201 -1.81 -16.48 4.38
CA TYR A 201 -2.61 -16.51 3.15
C TYR A 201 -4.06 -16.24 3.46
N SER A 202 -4.80 -15.69 2.50
CA SER A 202 -6.24 -15.51 2.61
C SER A 202 -6.89 -15.44 1.23
N GLY A 203 -8.17 -15.78 1.16
CA GLY A 203 -8.97 -15.50 -0.03
C GLY A 203 -8.99 -13.99 -0.32
N SER A 204 -8.93 -13.63 -1.58
CA SER A 204 -8.84 -12.23 -2.05
C SER A 204 -10.02 -11.34 -1.64
N GLY A 205 -11.19 -11.91 -1.40
CA GLY A 205 -12.39 -11.18 -0.93
C GLY A 205 -12.49 -11.02 0.59
N PHE A 206 -11.58 -11.58 1.39
CA PHE A 206 -11.64 -11.45 2.84
C PHE A 206 -10.99 -10.16 3.33
N ALA A 207 -11.63 -9.55 4.34
CA ALA A 207 -11.14 -8.36 5.03
C ALA A 207 -11.07 -8.63 6.54
N SER A 208 -10.20 -7.92 7.28
CA SER A 208 -10.09 -8.04 8.74
C SER A 208 -9.57 -6.77 9.39
N SER A 209 -9.72 -6.67 10.72
CA SER A 209 -9.34 -5.51 11.54
C SER A 209 -7.83 -5.25 11.62
N ASP A 210 -7.02 -6.18 11.16
CA ASP A 210 -5.57 -6.16 11.25
C ASP A 210 -4.87 -6.30 9.89
N ARG A 211 -5.63 -6.05 8.80
CA ARG A 211 -5.15 -6.21 7.43
C ARG A 211 -5.46 -4.99 6.60
N GLY A 212 -4.41 -4.44 5.99
CA GLY A 212 -4.46 -3.34 5.05
C GLY A 212 -3.62 -3.63 3.80
N PHE A 213 -3.11 -2.60 3.17
CA PHE A 213 -2.29 -2.73 1.96
C PHE A 213 -1.39 -1.52 1.77
N ARG A 214 -0.31 -1.74 1.04
CA ARG A 214 0.53 -0.69 0.45
C ARG A 214 0.55 -0.81 -1.06
N LEU A 215 0.98 0.24 -1.75
CA LEU A 215 1.22 0.22 -3.17
C LEU A 215 2.70 0.35 -3.48
N ALA A 216 3.11 -0.25 -4.59
CA ALA A 216 4.37 -0.01 -5.25
C ALA A 216 4.16 1.01 -6.37
N ALA A 217 5.14 1.86 -6.61
CA ALA A 217 5.17 2.73 -7.77
C ALA A 217 6.48 2.52 -8.54
N VAL A 218 6.38 2.38 -9.85
CA VAL A 218 7.54 2.43 -10.75
C VAL A 218 7.83 3.91 -10.99
N PRO A 219 9.05 4.40 -10.66
CA PRO A 219 9.41 5.77 -11.01
C PRO A 219 9.29 5.95 -12.53
N GLU A 220 8.60 7.02 -12.95
CA GLU A 220 8.63 7.41 -14.36
C GLU A 220 10.10 7.50 -14.80
N PRO A 221 10.47 6.94 -15.96
CA PRO A 221 11.78 7.19 -16.53
C PRO A 221 11.94 8.70 -16.58
N SER A 222 12.86 9.26 -15.78
CA SER A 222 13.14 10.69 -15.82
C SER A 222 13.38 11.04 -17.28
N ALA A 223 12.49 11.82 -17.90
CA ALA A 223 12.68 12.32 -19.22
C ALA A 223 14.04 13.04 -19.21
N LEU A 224 15.04 12.48 -19.87
CA LEU A 224 16.32 13.14 -20.12
C LEU A 224 15.93 14.42 -20.86
N VAL A 225 15.80 15.53 -20.13
CA VAL A 225 15.71 16.86 -20.75
C VAL A 225 17.03 17.00 -21.51
N PRO A 226 17.02 17.01 -22.85
CA PRO A 226 18.25 17.23 -23.59
C PRO A 226 18.72 18.63 -23.18
N THR A 227 19.84 18.70 -22.48
CA THR A 227 20.51 19.97 -22.20
C THR A 227 20.96 20.50 -23.52
N LEU A 228 20.16 21.37 -24.15
CA LEU A 228 20.54 22.15 -25.29
C LEU A 228 21.71 23.05 -24.87
N LEU A 229 22.90 22.57 -25.13
CA LEU A 229 24.12 23.40 -25.10
C LEU A 229 23.97 24.49 -26.16
N PHE A 230 23.44 25.64 -25.72
CA PHE A 230 23.61 26.86 -26.52
C PHE A 230 25.10 27.23 -26.51
N SER A 231 25.82 26.80 -27.54
CA SER A 231 27.13 27.33 -27.86
C SER A 231 26.96 28.79 -28.28
N ALA A 232 27.17 29.71 -27.34
CA ALA A 232 27.28 31.11 -27.62
C ALA A 232 28.52 31.34 -28.50
N GLY A 233 28.31 31.44 -29.82
CA GLY A 233 29.31 31.84 -30.77
C GLY A 233 29.81 33.26 -30.50
N LEU A 234 31.04 33.37 -30.02
CA LEU A 234 31.75 34.62 -29.84
C LEU A 234 32.08 35.18 -31.25
N VAL A 235 31.32 36.16 -31.70
CA VAL A 235 31.67 36.93 -32.89
C VAL A 235 32.72 37.95 -32.52
N ALA A 236 34.00 37.68 -32.84
CA ALA A 236 35.08 38.65 -32.74
C ALA A 236 34.90 39.73 -33.82
N ARG A 237 34.53 40.95 -33.44
CA ARG A 237 34.57 42.14 -34.30
C ARG A 237 36.03 42.62 -34.41
N ARG A 238 36.66 42.41 -35.59
CA ARG A 238 37.87 43.13 -35.99
C ARG A 238 37.52 44.57 -36.30
N LYS A 239 38.14 45.53 -35.58
CA LYS A 239 38.19 46.95 -35.96
C LYS A 239 39.29 47.12 -37.03
N ARG A 240 38.98 47.85 -38.10
CA ARG A 240 39.93 48.58 -38.92
C ARG A 240 40.04 49.99 -38.41
#